data_420593846b9bdbb9a205046629582e1f
#
_entry.id   420593846b9bdbb9a205046629582e1f
#
_cell.length_a   1.000
_cell.length_b   1.000
_cell.length_c   1.000
_cell.angle_alpha   90.00
_cell.angle_beta   90.00
_cell.angle_gamma   90.00
#
_symmetry.space_group_name_H-M   'P 1'
#
loop_
_entity.id
_entity.type
_entity.pdbx_description
1 polymer ?
#
loop_
_entity_poly.entity_id
_entity_poly.type
_entity_poly.pdbx_seq_one_letter_code
_entity_poly.pdbx_strand_id
1 'polypeptide(L)'
;GEATHCPMTIIPEMFNKTQINLDKVVKLAISSILKRKIMGVNYGTIIAAEGVFHDEGIIEGLVNSGLHITYDDHGHPELGKISKAGLFNDLLEIEFKKLGLKVKSRPVEIGYDVRCQDPIAYDVTYCTELAMGAYQLFAEGKTGCMVYVDSYGNVSPLYLADLQDPNTGKIPPRVVDINSGTAQNYYKYIAHYVTEA
;
A
#
# COMPACT_ATOMS: atom_id res chain seq x y z
N GLY A 1 -1.86 7.45 -5.02
CA GLY A 1 -2.97 7.13 -5.91
C GLY A 1 -3.89 8.33 -6.15
N GLU A 2 -4.37 8.94 -5.07
CA GLU A 2 -5.25 10.12 -5.17
C GLU A 2 -4.53 11.32 -5.77
N ALA A 3 -3.36 11.66 -5.25
CA ALA A 3 -2.60 12.83 -5.71
C ALA A 3 -2.18 12.76 -7.18
N THR A 4 -1.95 11.58 -7.71
CA THR A 4 -1.59 11.36 -9.12
C THR A 4 -2.79 11.02 -10.00
N HIS A 5 -4.01 11.07 -9.47
CA HIS A 5 -5.24 10.65 -10.13
C HIS A 5 -5.11 9.26 -10.77
N CYS A 6 -4.44 8.35 -10.07
CA CYS A 6 -4.24 7.00 -10.55
C CYS A 6 -5.58 6.28 -10.69
N PRO A 7 -5.92 5.74 -11.85
CA PRO A 7 -7.22 5.09 -12.06
C PRO A 7 -7.40 3.82 -11.26
N MET A 8 -6.35 3.26 -10.71
CA MET A 8 -6.41 2.05 -9.90
C MET A 8 -5.33 2.04 -8.82
N THR A 9 -5.75 2.03 -7.57
CA THR A 9 -4.89 1.82 -6.39
C THR A 9 -5.39 0.60 -5.63
N ILE A 10 -4.57 -0.41 -5.49
CA ILE A 10 -4.90 -1.67 -4.82
C ILE A 10 -4.24 -1.67 -3.44
N ILE A 11 -5.05 -1.82 -2.40
CA ILE A 11 -4.61 -1.90 -1.01
C ILE A 11 -5.24 -3.11 -0.32
N PRO A 12 -4.61 -3.69 0.70
CA PRO A 12 -5.14 -4.87 1.40
C PRO A 12 -6.55 -4.67 1.96
N GLU A 13 -6.85 -3.47 2.44
CA GLU A 13 -8.12 -3.12 3.08
C GLU A 13 -9.33 -3.22 2.15
N MET A 14 -9.13 -3.21 0.84
CA MET A 14 -10.20 -3.42 -0.15
C MET A 14 -10.80 -4.83 -0.10
N PHE A 15 -10.07 -5.79 0.41
CA PHE A 15 -10.45 -7.21 0.40
C PHE A 15 -11.16 -7.66 1.67
N ASN A 16 -11.52 -6.73 2.56
CA ASN A 16 -12.51 -6.88 3.64
C ASN A 16 -12.33 -8.13 4.50
N LYS A 17 -11.14 -8.38 5.05
CA LYS A 17 -10.81 -9.55 5.90
C LYS A 17 -10.92 -10.93 5.20
N THR A 18 -11.24 -10.97 3.92
CA THR A 18 -11.10 -12.19 3.14
C THR A 18 -9.64 -12.36 2.75
N GLN A 19 -9.17 -13.59 2.71
CA GLN A 19 -7.82 -13.89 2.23
C GLN A 19 -7.62 -13.28 0.84
N ILE A 20 -6.59 -12.45 0.68
CA ILE A 20 -6.28 -11.84 -0.61
C ILE A 20 -5.77 -12.96 -1.53
N ASN A 21 -6.40 -13.08 -2.67
CA ASN A 21 -6.02 -14.06 -3.68
C ASN A 21 -5.46 -13.32 -4.90
N LEU A 22 -4.28 -13.75 -5.36
CA LEU A 22 -3.60 -13.11 -6.49
C LEU A 22 -4.44 -13.10 -7.76
N ASP A 23 -5.21 -14.16 -8.01
CA ASP A 23 -6.14 -14.24 -9.14
C ASP A 23 -7.24 -13.16 -9.06
N LYS A 24 -7.78 -12.91 -7.87
CA LYS A 24 -8.74 -11.80 -7.66
C LYS A 24 -8.12 -10.45 -7.93
N VAL A 25 -6.90 -10.21 -7.46
CA VAL A 25 -6.17 -8.95 -7.69
C VAL A 25 -5.93 -8.74 -9.19
N VAL A 26 -5.50 -9.77 -9.90
CA VAL A 26 -5.29 -9.73 -11.35
C VAL A 26 -6.60 -9.47 -12.09
N LYS A 27 -7.68 -10.19 -11.75
CA LYS A 27 -9.01 -10.00 -12.35
C LYS A 27 -9.53 -8.59 -12.13
N LEU A 28 -9.34 -8.04 -10.94
CA LEU A 28 -9.73 -6.66 -10.63
C LEU A 28 -8.98 -5.68 -11.53
N ALA A 29 -7.66 -5.86 -11.70
CA ALA A 29 -6.85 -5.04 -12.58
C ALA A 29 -7.31 -5.14 -14.04
N ILE A 30 -7.57 -6.35 -14.52
CA ILE A 30 -8.07 -6.58 -15.89
C ILE A 30 -9.42 -5.91 -16.10
N SER A 31 -10.35 -6.01 -15.14
CA SER A 31 -11.68 -5.37 -15.24
C SER A 31 -11.57 -3.85 -15.37
N SER A 32 -10.66 -3.24 -14.62
CA SER A 32 -10.38 -1.81 -14.71
C SER A 32 -9.82 -1.41 -16.08
N ILE A 33 -8.86 -2.19 -16.59
CA ILE A 33 -8.27 -1.96 -17.91
C ILE A 33 -9.34 -2.07 -19.01
N LEU A 34 -10.18 -3.09 -18.96
CA LEU A 34 -11.28 -3.28 -19.90
C LEU A 34 -12.29 -2.15 -19.85
N LYS A 35 -12.72 -1.74 -18.65
CA LYS A 35 -13.62 -0.61 -18.47
C LYS A 35 -13.06 0.66 -19.09
N ARG A 36 -11.80 0.98 -18.85
CA ARG A 36 -11.14 2.14 -19.44
C ARG A 36 -11.07 2.03 -20.95
N LYS A 37 -10.75 0.86 -21.48
CA LYS A 37 -10.68 0.61 -22.91
C LYS A 37 -12.03 0.81 -23.61
N ILE A 38 -13.13 0.37 -22.99
CA ILE A 38 -14.50 0.63 -23.46
C ILE A 38 -14.80 2.14 -23.49
N MET A 39 -14.27 2.90 -22.54
CA MET A 39 -14.38 4.36 -22.49
C MET A 39 -13.47 5.08 -23.49
N GLY A 40 -12.71 4.36 -24.32
CA GLY A 40 -11.77 4.93 -25.29
C GLY A 40 -10.42 5.33 -24.69
N VAL A 41 -10.15 4.98 -23.43
CA VAL A 41 -8.88 5.30 -22.74
C VAL A 41 -7.93 4.10 -22.83
N ASN A 42 -6.83 4.24 -23.55
CA ASN A 42 -5.88 3.16 -23.83
C ASN A 42 -4.59 3.24 -22.99
N TYR A 43 -4.58 3.98 -21.91
CA TYR A 43 -3.45 4.15 -20.99
C TYR A 43 -3.93 4.20 -19.54
N GLY A 44 -3.03 3.98 -18.62
CA GLY A 44 -3.30 4.10 -17.18
C GLY A 44 -2.15 3.57 -16.34
N THR A 45 -2.24 3.85 -15.06
CA THR A 45 -1.30 3.38 -14.05
C THR A 45 -2.06 2.56 -13.03
N ILE A 46 -1.46 1.46 -12.58
CA ILE A 46 -1.95 0.68 -11.44
C ILE A 46 -0.91 0.83 -10.33
N ILE A 47 -1.35 1.28 -9.16
CA ILE A 47 -0.53 1.32 -7.96
C ILE A 47 -0.99 0.19 -7.05
N ALA A 48 -0.09 -0.70 -6.67
CA ALA A 48 -0.36 -1.74 -5.68
C ALA A 48 0.49 -1.50 -4.44
N ALA A 49 -0.14 -1.48 -3.28
CA ALA A 49 0.57 -1.38 -2.01
C ALA A 49 1.36 -2.66 -1.75
N GLU A 50 2.54 -2.53 -1.18
CA GLU A 50 3.40 -3.67 -0.85
C GLU A 50 2.68 -4.71 0.02
N GLY A 51 1.85 -4.26 0.97
CA GLY A 51 1.08 -5.11 1.86
C GLY A 51 0.12 -6.08 1.15
N VAL A 52 -0.29 -5.81 -0.09
CA VAL A 52 -1.09 -6.75 -0.89
C VAL A 52 -0.33 -8.06 -1.12
N PHE A 53 0.99 -8.00 -1.25
CA PHE A 53 1.84 -9.16 -1.53
C PHE A 53 2.34 -9.90 -0.27
N HIS A 54 2.02 -9.38 0.91
CA HIS A 54 2.34 -9.99 2.21
C HIS A 54 1.22 -10.88 2.75
N ASP A 55 0.11 -11.00 2.04
CA ASP A 55 -0.98 -11.90 2.42
C ASP A 55 -0.60 -13.36 2.17
N GLU A 56 -0.92 -14.23 3.13
CA GLU A 56 -0.57 -15.65 3.07
C GLU A 56 -1.13 -16.34 1.82
N GLY A 57 -2.32 -15.96 1.38
CA GLY A 57 -2.94 -16.52 0.16
C GLY A 57 -2.20 -16.13 -1.11
N ILE A 58 -1.61 -14.95 -1.15
CA ILE A 58 -0.75 -14.56 -2.27
C ILE A 58 0.58 -15.30 -2.22
N ILE A 59 1.19 -15.40 -1.05
CA ILE A 59 2.46 -16.13 -0.87
C ILE A 59 2.28 -17.60 -1.29
N GLU A 60 1.20 -18.26 -0.84
CA GLU A 60 0.88 -19.63 -1.25
C GLU A 60 0.66 -19.75 -2.76
N GLY A 61 -0.07 -18.81 -3.35
CA GLY A 61 -0.26 -18.76 -4.81
C GLY A 61 1.05 -18.60 -5.58
N LEU A 62 2.00 -17.83 -5.07
CA LEU A 62 3.33 -17.65 -5.65
C LEU A 62 4.16 -18.95 -5.58
N VAL A 63 4.18 -19.60 -4.44
CA VAL A 63 4.85 -20.91 -4.26
C VAL A 63 4.27 -21.93 -5.21
N ASN A 64 2.95 -22.01 -5.32
CA ASN A 64 2.24 -22.94 -6.21
C ASN A 64 2.49 -22.64 -7.70
N SER A 65 2.83 -21.39 -8.05
CA SER A 65 3.22 -21.04 -9.42
C SER A 65 4.67 -21.39 -9.76
N GLY A 66 5.40 -22.01 -8.82
CA GLY A 66 6.79 -22.44 -8.99
C GLY A 66 7.83 -21.38 -8.62
N LEU A 67 7.43 -20.31 -7.98
CA LEU A 67 8.35 -19.30 -7.50
C LEU A 67 9.03 -19.78 -6.21
N HIS A 68 10.36 -19.78 -6.20
CA HIS A 68 11.11 -20.15 -4.99
C HIS A 68 11.19 -18.93 -4.05
N ILE A 69 10.50 -19.02 -2.91
CA ILE A 69 10.54 -18.00 -1.86
C ILE A 69 11.54 -18.46 -0.78
N THR A 70 12.51 -17.60 -0.47
CA THR A 70 13.40 -17.79 0.68
C THR A 70 12.75 -17.19 1.93
N TYR A 71 13.11 -17.75 3.09
CA TYR A 71 12.61 -17.29 4.39
C TYR A 71 13.78 -16.80 5.24
N ASP A 72 13.53 -15.79 6.04
CA ASP A 72 14.51 -15.29 7.01
C ASP A 72 14.64 -16.22 8.23
N ASP A 73 15.58 -15.93 9.13
CA ASP A 73 15.83 -16.72 10.35
C ASP A 73 14.64 -16.76 11.32
N HIS A 74 13.62 -15.92 11.10
CA HIS A 74 12.39 -15.84 11.88
C HIS A 74 11.19 -16.48 11.19
N GLY A 75 11.39 -17.08 10.02
CA GLY A 75 10.35 -17.75 9.23
C GLY A 75 9.48 -16.79 8.42
N HIS A 76 9.88 -15.54 8.23
CA HIS A 76 9.17 -14.61 7.35
C HIS A 76 9.67 -14.75 5.91
N PRO A 77 8.77 -14.73 4.91
CA PRO A 77 9.16 -14.81 3.51
C PRO A 77 9.95 -13.56 3.09
N GLU A 78 11.13 -13.77 2.52
CA GLU A 78 12.00 -12.70 2.02
C GLU A 78 11.50 -12.14 0.68
N LEU A 79 10.31 -11.56 0.69
CA LEU A 79 9.69 -10.99 -0.52
C LEU A 79 10.43 -9.76 -1.08
N GLY A 80 11.36 -9.19 -0.33
CA GLY A 80 12.21 -8.09 -0.80
C GLY A 80 13.17 -8.47 -1.93
N LYS A 81 13.45 -9.77 -2.11
CA LYS A 81 14.29 -10.29 -3.20
C LYS A 81 13.53 -10.50 -4.51
N ILE A 82 12.21 -10.41 -4.47
CA ILE A 82 11.33 -10.64 -5.62
C ILE A 82 10.77 -9.29 -6.08
N SER A 83 10.90 -9.00 -7.37
CA SER A 83 10.21 -7.86 -7.98
C SER A 83 8.70 -8.09 -7.98
N LYS A 84 7.99 -7.48 -7.04
CA LYS A 84 6.53 -7.58 -6.91
C LYS A 84 5.82 -6.96 -8.10
N ALA A 85 6.34 -5.84 -8.60
CA ALA A 85 5.81 -5.21 -9.79
C ALA A 85 6.05 -6.07 -11.04
N GLY A 86 7.24 -6.70 -11.16
CA GLY A 86 7.56 -7.64 -12.23
C GLY A 86 6.61 -8.83 -12.24
N LEU A 87 6.46 -9.49 -11.10
CA LEU A 87 5.55 -10.61 -10.94
C LEU A 87 4.10 -10.27 -11.29
N PHE A 88 3.59 -9.15 -10.77
CA PHE A 88 2.23 -8.72 -11.07
C PHE A 88 2.05 -8.42 -12.56
N ASN A 89 3.07 -7.81 -13.19
CA ASN A 89 3.10 -7.57 -14.62
C ASN A 89 3.04 -8.87 -15.42
N ASP A 90 3.82 -9.88 -15.06
CA ASP A 90 3.85 -11.16 -15.76
C ASP A 90 2.48 -11.87 -15.70
N LEU A 91 1.82 -11.83 -14.55
CA LEU A 91 0.47 -12.36 -14.39
C LEU A 91 -0.57 -11.61 -15.23
N LEU A 92 -0.47 -10.28 -15.28
CA LEU A 92 -1.31 -9.47 -16.17
C LEU A 92 -1.08 -9.83 -17.64
N GLU A 93 0.16 -10.00 -18.07
CA GLU A 93 0.48 -10.37 -19.46
C GLU A 93 -0.03 -11.75 -19.84
N ILE A 94 -0.03 -12.70 -18.91
CA ILE A 94 -0.64 -14.02 -19.11
C ILE A 94 -2.14 -13.86 -19.40
N GLU A 95 -2.84 -13.08 -18.57
CA GLU A 95 -4.27 -12.85 -18.75
C GLU A 95 -4.58 -12.02 -20.02
N PHE A 96 -3.75 -11.04 -20.37
CA PHE A 96 -3.90 -10.31 -21.63
C PHE A 96 -3.83 -11.28 -22.83
N LYS A 97 -2.91 -12.22 -22.82
CA LYS A 97 -2.79 -13.25 -23.88
C LYS A 97 -4.02 -14.14 -23.95
N LYS A 98 -4.51 -14.62 -22.79
CA LYS A 98 -5.73 -15.45 -22.73
C LYS A 98 -6.97 -14.74 -23.29
N LEU A 99 -7.08 -13.44 -23.01
CA LEU A 99 -8.21 -12.63 -23.45
C LEU A 99 -8.02 -11.99 -24.85
N GLY A 100 -6.90 -12.23 -25.50
CA GLY A 100 -6.57 -11.63 -26.80
C GLY A 100 -6.39 -10.11 -26.75
N LEU A 101 -6.06 -9.57 -25.59
CA LEU A 101 -5.88 -8.12 -25.38
C LEU A 101 -4.49 -7.69 -25.80
N LYS A 102 -4.41 -6.69 -26.69
CA LYS A 102 -3.15 -6.04 -27.08
C LYS A 102 -2.86 -4.88 -26.13
N VAL A 103 -2.31 -5.19 -24.95
CA VAL A 103 -1.87 -4.20 -23.95
C VAL A 103 -0.37 -4.37 -23.75
N LYS A 104 0.36 -3.26 -23.68
CA LYS A 104 1.77 -3.25 -23.27
C LYS A 104 1.82 -2.71 -21.84
N SER A 105 2.30 -3.51 -20.91
CA SER A 105 2.53 -3.13 -19.54
C SER A 105 4.02 -2.97 -19.25
N ARG A 106 4.35 -2.19 -18.22
CA ARG A 106 5.73 -1.99 -17.75
C ARG A 106 5.73 -1.96 -16.23
N PRO A 107 6.44 -2.87 -15.57
CA PRO A 107 6.58 -2.84 -14.13
C PRO A 107 7.49 -1.67 -13.72
N VAL A 108 7.14 -1.02 -12.62
CA VAL A 108 7.95 0.02 -11.97
C VAL A 108 7.87 -0.21 -10.47
N GLU A 109 9.00 -0.27 -9.81
CA GLU A 109 9.06 -0.31 -8.35
C GLU A 109 9.47 1.05 -7.82
N ILE A 110 8.64 1.61 -6.93
CA ILE A 110 8.92 2.86 -6.25
C ILE A 110 9.78 2.54 -5.03
N GLY A 111 11.06 2.74 -5.17
CA GLY A 111 12.05 2.42 -4.15
C GLY A 111 12.83 3.64 -3.66
N TYR A 112 14.13 3.47 -3.50
CA TYR A 112 15.04 4.51 -3.02
C TYR A 112 15.09 5.77 -3.89
N ASP A 113 14.82 5.65 -5.19
CA ASP A 113 14.75 6.80 -6.11
C ASP A 113 13.74 7.85 -5.65
N VAL A 114 12.66 7.44 -4.97
CA VAL A 114 11.66 8.33 -4.41
C VAL A 114 11.98 8.69 -2.95
N ARG A 115 12.42 7.70 -2.16
CA ARG A 115 12.70 7.89 -0.73
C ARG A 115 13.93 8.78 -0.47
N CYS A 116 14.85 8.87 -1.43
CA CYS A 116 16.07 9.65 -1.33
C CYS A 116 15.98 11.00 -2.03
N GLN A 117 14.77 11.45 -2.39
CA GLN A 117 14.57 12.80 -2.91
C GLN A 117 14.74 13.86 -1.81
N ASP A 118 15.16 15.05 -2.20
CA ASP A 118 15.23 16.18 -1.28
C ASP A 118 13.85 16.48 -0.68
N PRO A 119 13.77 16.72 0.66
CA PRO A 119 12.51 17.01 1.31
C PRO A 119 11.96 18.37 0.84
N ILE A 120 10.64 18.45 0.71
CA ILE A 120 9.96 19.72 0.45
C ILE A 120 9.85 20.55 1.74
N ALA A 121 9.53 21.82 1.62
CA ALA A 121 9.43 22.74 2.76
C ALA A 121 8.49 22.23 3.86
N TYR A 122 7.40 21.58 3.48
CA TYR A 122 6.47 20.97 4.44
C TYR A 122 7.17 19.91 5.29
N ASP A 123 7.92 18.99 4.67
CA ASP A 123 8.61 17.91 5.38
C ASP A 123 9.66 18.47 6.35
N VAL A 124 10.42 19.48 5.89
CA VAL A 124 11.44 20.15 6.73
C VAL A 124 10.80 20.79 7.95
N THR A 125 9.71 21.53 7.76
CA THR A 125 9.00 22.19 8.86
C THR A 125 8.44 21.16 9.84
N TYR A 126 7.72 20.16 9.33
CA TYR A 126 7.11 19.12 10.15
C TYR A 126 8.13 18.31 10.94
N CYS A 127 9.25 17.92 10.31
CA CYS A 127 10.33 17.24 11.01
C CYS A 127 10.99 18.11 12.08
N THR A 128 11.08 19.42 11.84
CA THR A 128 11.60 20.36 12.84
C THR A 128 10.66 20.44 14.04
N GLU A 129 9.36 20.55 13.82
CA GLU A 129 8.34 20.53 14.89
C GLU A 129 8.37 19.23 15.69
N LEU A 130 8.49 18.08 15.02
CA LEU A 130 8.65 16.80 15.69
C LEU A 130 9.92 16.75 16.55
N ALA A 131 11.06 17.24 16.04
CA ALA A 131 12.32 17.27 16.79
C ALA A 131 12.23 18.18 18.02
N MET A 132 11.65 19.37 17.88
CA MET A 132 11.41 20.29 19.00
C MET A 132 10.45 19.69 20.02
N GLY A 133 9.38 19.03 19.55
CA GLY A 133 8.44 18.31 20.41
C GLY A 133 9.09 17.17 21.17
N ALA A 134 9.96 16.39 20.54
CA ALA A 134 10.71 15.32 21.20
C ALA A 134 11.61 15.88 22.31
N TYR A 135 12.31 16.98 22.05
CA TYR A 135 13.11 17.68 23.05
C TYR A 135 12.25 18.17 24.22
N GLN A 136 11.10 18.79 23.93
CA GLN A 136 10.18 19.27 24.96
C GLN A 136 9.72 18.12 25.87
N LEU A 137 9.23 17.00 25.31
CA LEU A 137 8.79 15.85 26.06
C LEU A 137 9.92 15.25 26.91
N PHE A 138 11.13 15.18 26.36
CA PHE A 138 12.30 14.74 27.10
C PHE A 138 12.62 15.67 28.27
N ALA A 139 12.60 16.98 28.07
CA ALA A 139 12.84 17.98 29.11
C ALA A 139 11.77 17.92 30.24
N GLU A 140 10.55 17.52 29.91
CA GLU A 140 9.45 17.30 30.84
C GLU A 140 9.52 15.92 31.55
N GLY A 141 10.53 15.11 31.25
CA GLY A 141 10.71 13.76 31.82
C GLY A 141 9.75 12.72 31.27
N LYS A 142 9.06 13.01 30.17
CA LYS A 142 8.14 12.07 29.50
C LYS A 142 8.94 11.13 28.58
N THR A 143 8.94 9.85 28.93
CA THR A 143 9.65 8.78 28.20
C THR A 143 8.71 7.63 27.85
N GLY A 144 9.15 6.70 27.00
CA GLY A 144 8.32 5.57 26.55
C GLY A 144 7.16 5.99 25.63
N CYS A 145 7.31 7.13 24.96
CA CYS A 145 6.32 7.69 24.04
C CYS A 145 6.95 8.12 22.72
N MET A 146 6.12 8.21 21.68
CA MET A 146 6.44 8.94 20.47
C MET A 146 5.96 10.39 20.61
N VAL A 147 6.61 11.30 19.92
CA VAL A 147 6.10 12.67 19.76
C VAL A 147 4.96 12.68 18.74
N TYR A 148 3.89 13.37 19.06
CA TYR A 148 2.79 13.69 18.18
C TYR A 148 2.62 15.20 18.13
N VAL A 149 2.55 15.74 16.92
CA VAL A 149 2.27 17.16 16.67
C VAL A 149 0.98 17.25 15.87
N ASP A 150 0.00 17.97 16.37
CA ASP A 150 -1.26 18.18 15.66
C ASP A 150 -1.14 19.24 14.55
N SER A 151 -2.22 19.45 13.81
CA SER A 151 -2.26 20.46 12.72
C SER A 151 -2.11 21.92 13.18
N TYR A 152 -2.15 22.16 14.48
CA TYR A 152 -1.96 23.49 15.09
C TYR A 152 -0.57 23.66 15.72
N GLY A 153 0.30 22.64 15.62
CA GLY A 153 1.63 22.65 16.20
C GLY A 153 1.68 22.26 17.69
N ASN A 154 0.58 21.77 18.29
CA ASN A 154 0.60 21.34 19.68
C ASN A 154 1.28 19.98 19.83
N VAL A 155 2.21 19.90 20.77
CA VAL A 155 2.97 18.70 21.08
C VAL A 155 2.25 17.85 22.14
N SER A 156 2.12 16.57 21.89
CA SER A 156 1.54 15.58 22.81
C SER A 156 2.35 14.28 22.82
N PRO A 157 2.47 13.61 24.00
CA PRO A 157 3.06 12.29 24.05
C PRO A 157 2.04 11.24 23.59
N LEU A 158 2.47 10.32 22.74
CA LEU A 158 1.73 9.14 22.34
C LEU A 158 2.43 7.93 22.99
N TYR A 159 1.95 7.47 24.11
CA TYR A 159 2.62 6.41 24.86
C TYR A 159 2.49 5.07 24.15
N LEU A 160 3.62 4.37 24.02
CA LEU A 160 3.66 3.07 23.35
C LEU A 160 2.79 2.03 24.05
N ALA A 161 2.66 2.12 25.36
CA ALA A 161 1.78 1.24 26.14
C ALA A 161 0.29 1.41 25.77
N ASP A 162 -0.12 2.64 25.44
CA ASP A 162 -1.52 2.93 25.08
C ASP A 162 -1.86 2.48 23.65
N LEU A 163 -0.84 2.22 22.84
CA LEU A 163 -1.02 1.76 21.46
C LEU A 163 -1.10 0.23 21.33
N GLN A 164 -0.73 -0.49 22.39
CA GLN A 164 -0.74 -1.94 22.35
C GLN A 164 -2.17 -2.50 22.45
N ASP A 165 -2.48 -3.42 21.55
CA ASP A 165 -3.67 -4.24 21.67
C ASP A 165 -3.57 -5.10 22.95
N PRO A 166 -4.51 -4.98 23.89
CA PRO A 166 -4.44 -5.67 25.18
C PRO A 166 -4.46 -7.19 25.07
N ASN A 167 -4.97 -7.74 23.96
CA ASN A 167 -5.06 -9.18 23.74
C ASN A 167 -3.78 -9.76 23.13
N THR A 168 -3.12 -9.01 22.25
CA THR A 168 -1.96 -9.49 21.50
C THR A 168 -0.63 -8.93 22.02
N GLY A 169 -0.66 -7.84 22.80
CA GLY A 169 0.51 -7.10 23.24
C GLY A 169 1.30 -6.44 22.11
N LYS A 170 0.75 -6.44 20.89
CA LYS A 170 1.38 -5.86 19.70
C LYS A 170 0.73 -4.52 19.36
N ILE A 171 1.50 -3.62 18.78
CA ILE A 171 0.96 -2.39 18.21
C ILE A 171 0.38 -2.75 16.84
N PRO A 172 -0.94 -2.57 16.62
CA PRO A 172 -1.56 -2.88 15.36
C PRO A 172 -1.06 -1.92 14.27
N PRO A 173 -0.91 -2.39 13.02
CA PRO A 173 -0.57 -1.51 11.91
C PRO A 173 -1.68 -0.48 11.69
N ARG A 174 -1.28 0.72 11.29
CA ARG A 174 -2.22 1.74 10.88
C ARG A 174 -2.76 1.41 9.50
N VAL A 175 -4.06 1.20 9.40
CA VAL A 175 -4.75 0.81 8.17
C VAL A 175 -5.57 1.97 7.60
N VAL A 176 -5.87 1.90 6.31
CA VAL A 176 -6.75 2.86 5.63
C VAL A 176 -8.21 2.51 5.96
N ASP A 177 -8.96 3.50 6.45
CA ASP A 177 -10.41 3.37 6.52
C ASP A 177 -11.03 3.58 5.14
N ILE A 178 -11.37 2.49 4.47
CA ILE A 178 -12.00 2.51 3.14
C ILE A 178 -13.40 3.14 3.14
N ASN A 179 -14.02 3.31 4.30
CA ASN A 179 -15.32 3.97 4.45
C ASN A 179 -15.18 5.47 4.75
N SER A 180 -13.96 5.98 4.94
CA SER A 180 -13.72 7.41 5.12
C SER A 180 -14.18 8.20 3.89
N GLY A 181 -14.58 9.45 4.09
CA GLY A 181 -15.01 10.33 3.00
C GLY A 181 -13.96 10.47 1.90
N THR A 182 -12.67 10.55 2.27
CA THR A 182 -11.55 10.62 1.32
C THR A 182 -11.46 9.37 0.46
N ALA A 183 -11.49 8.17 1.08
CA ALA A 183 -11.43 6.92 0.35
C ALA A 183 -12.64 6.74 -0.57
N GLN A 184 -13.84 7.03 -0.07
CA GLN A 184 -15.07 6.91 -0.87
C GLN A 184 -15.08 7.89 -2.05
N ASN A 185 -14.60 9.10 -1.90
CA ASN A 185 -14.47 10.05 -3.00
C ASN A 185 -13.48 9.55 -4.05
N TYR A 186 -12.33 9.02 -3.61
CA TYR A 186 -11.37 8.43 -4.54
C TYR A 186 -11.97 7.28 -5.34
N TYR A 187 -12.59 6.30 -4.67
CA TYR A 187 -13.19 5.14 -5.34
C TYR A 187 -14.34 5.51 -6.26
N LYS A 188 -15.14 6.50 -5.91
CA LYS A 188 -16.28 6.92 -6.70
C LYS A 188 -15.93 7.75 -7.92
N TYR A 189 -14.94 8.65 -7.81
CA TYR A 189 -14.70 9.68 -8.82
C TYR A 189 -13.38 9.53 -9.57
N ILE A 190 -12.36 8.92 -8.98
CA ILE A 190 -11.03 8.79 -9.57
C ILE A 190 -10.75 7.36 -10.02
N ALA A 191 -10.99 6.39 -9.16
CA ALA A 191 -10.72 5.00 -9.46
C ALA A 191 -11.67 4.42 -10.51
N HIS A 192 -11.16 3.53 -11.33
CA HIS A 192 -11.89 2.95 -12.47
C HIS A 192 -12.00 1.43 -12.36
N TYR A 193 -12.04 0.86 -11.19
CA TYR A 193 -12.25 -0.58 -11.07
C TYR A 193 -13.69 -0.95 -10.72
N VAL A 194 -14.01 -2.17 -11.11
CA VAL A 194 -15.29 -2.77 -10.76
C VAL A 194 -15.10 -3.46 -9.43
N THR A 195 -15.76 -2.96 -8.39
CA THR A 195 -15.92 -3.69 -7.14
C THR A 195 -16.92 -4.82 -7.39
N GLU A 196 -16.65 -6.02 -6.91
CA GLU A 196 -17.68 -7.05 -6.87
C GLU A 196 -18.87 -6.51 -6.08
N ALA A 197 -20.03 -6.44 -6.75
CA ALA A 197 -21.29 -6.10 -6.11
C ALA A 197 -21.74 -7.25 -5.21
#